data_25ddf6d427e6b9daaacccf14ab355fee
#
_entry.id   25ddf6d427e6b9daaacccf14ab355fee
#
_cell.length_a   1.000
_cell.length_b   1.000
_cell.length_c   1.000
_cell.angle_alpha   90.00
_cell.angle_beta   90.00
_cell.angle_gamma   90.00
#
_symmetry.space_group_name_H-M   'P 1'
#
loop_
_entity.id
_entity.type
_entity.pdbx_description
1 polymer ?
#
loop_
_entity_poly.entity_id
_entity_poly.type
_entity_poly.pdbx_seq_one_letter_code
_entity_poly.pdbx_strand_id
1 'polypeptide(L)'
;STILDHIHLGDLYEANFCVEFYADNTAINPYKVYIDLNEISTPPFATFIRVDEHYLLSASPERYLKKKGNKIISQPIKGTAKRTFNDVDDQHIAYHLANDQKERSENIMIVDLVRNDLSKTAEKGSVQVEELCRVYPFKQVHQMISTVSSRIASDTHPVDVIRNSFPMGSMTGAPKIAAMNIIEELEESKRGLYSG
;
A
#
# COMPACT_ATOMS: atom_id res chain seq x y z
N SER A 1 1.79 -19.07 -15.37
CA SER A 1 0.89 -19.03 -14.22
C SER A 1 -0.40 -18.37 -14.63
N THR A 2 -1.52 -18.75 -14.07
CA THR A 2 -2.85 -18.25 -14.40
C THR A 2 -2.96 -16.71 -14.35
N ILE A 3 -2.28 -16.06 -13.40
CA ILE A 3 -2.25 -14.58 -13.32
C ILE A 3 -1.55 -13.97 -14.55
N LEU A 4 -0.42 -14.54 -14.97
CA LEU A 4 0.27 -14.07 -16.18
C LEU A 4 -0.58 -14.25 -17.43
N ASP A 5 -1.39 -15.30 -17.49
CA ASP A 5 -2.31 -15.52 -18.61
C ASP A 5 -3.38 -14.42 -18.65
N HIS A 6 -3.95 -14.03 -17.51
CA HIS A 6 -4.87 -12.89 -17.40
C HIS A 6 -4.22 -11.55 -17.80
N ILE A 7 -2.94 -11.34 -17.43
CA ILE A 7 -2.20 -10.14 -17.85
C ILE A 7 -1.99 -10.15 -19.37
N HIS A 8 -1.61 -11.29 -19.97
CA HIS A 8 -1.41 -11.40 -21.42
C HIS A 8 -2.71 -11.25 -22.20
N LEU A 9 -3.84 -11.68 -21.64
CA LEU A 9 -5.17 -11.50 -22.24
C LEU A 9 -5.70 -10.06 -22.09
N GLY A 10 -5.08 -9.25 -21.25
CA GLY A 10 -5.50 -7.87 -21.00
C GLY A 10 -6.60 -7.72 -19.94
N ASP A 11 -6.91 -8.76 -19.18
CA ASP A 11 -7.86 -8.71 -18.07
C ASP A 11 -7.32 -7.87 -16.91
N LEU A 12 -5.99 -7.87 -16.74
CA LEU A 12 -5.24 -7.15 -15.72
C LEU A 12 -4.04 -6.44 -16.33
N TYR A 13 -3.69 -5.28 -15.79
CA TYR A 13 -2.40 -4.62 -16.01
C TYR A 13 -1.40 -4.97 -14.91
N GLU A 14 -1.89 -5.10 -13.69
CA GLU A 14 -1.12 -5.40 -12.49
C GLU A 14 -1.98 -6.16 -11.49
N ALA A 15 -1.38 -7.12 -10.77
CA ALA A 15 -1.97 -7.77 -9.60
C ALA A 15 -0.95 -7.91 -8.48
N ASN A 16 -1.35 -7.57 -7.26
CA ASN A 16 -0.57 -7.83 -6.06
C ASN A 16 -1.04 -9.15 -5.45
N PHE A 17 -0.30 -10.23 -5.74
CA PHE A 17 -0.61 -11.56 -5.25
C PHE A 17 0.06 -11.82 -3.90
N CYS A 18 -0.71 -12.26 -2.91
CA CYS A 18 -0.22 -12.53 -1.56
C CYS A 18 -0.03 -14.02 -1.32
N VAL A 19 1.03 -14.34 -0.59
CA VAL A 19 1.32 -15.70 -0.11
C VAL A 19 1.43 -15.65 1.40
N GLU A 20 0.64 -16.49 2.08
CA GLU A 20 0.68 -16.62 3.52
C GLU A 20 1.78 -17.58 3.96
N PHE A 21 2.57 -17.17 4.94
CA PHE A 21 3.46 -18.06 5.68
C PHE A 21 2.89 -18.27 7.07
N TYR A 22 2.70 -19.52 7.48
CA TYR A 22 2.14 -19.87 8.77
C TYR A 22 2.95 -20.94 9.50
N ALA A 23 2.76 -21.00 10.79
CA ALA A 23 3.31 -22.08 11.63
C ALA A 23 2.28 -22.48 12.69
N ASP A 24 1.99 -23.78 12.75
CA ASP A 24 1.10 -24.36 13.75
C ASP A 24 1.86 -24.75 15.01
N ASN A 25 1.13 -24.85 16.13
CA ASN A 25 1.63 -25.34 17.42
C ASN A 25 2.90 -24.61 17.91
N THR A 26 3.01 -23.33 17.60
CA THR A 26 4.16 -22.48 17.93
C THR A 26 3.80 -21.53 19.07
N ALA A 27 4.59 -21.53 20.13
CA ALA A 27 4.46 -20.56 21.21
C ALA A 27 5.37 -19.35 20.97
N ILE A 28 4.78 -18.18 20.82
CA ILE A 28 5.51 -16.92 20.69
C ILE A 28 5.07 -15.93 21.77
N ASN A 29 5.93 -14.97 22.09
CA ASN A 29 5.54 -13.79 22.84
C ASN A 29 5.24 -12.66 21.85
N PRO A 30 3.95 -12.32 21.60
CA PRO A 30 3.58 -11.35 20.57
C PRO A 30 4.21 -9.97 20.81
N TYR A 31 4.30 -9.54 22.07
CA TYR A 31 4.89 -8.25 22.41
C TYR A 31 6.39 -8.20 22.09
N LYS A 32 7.13 -9.26 22.43
CA LYS A 32 8.56 -9.33 22.09
C LYS A 32 8.77 -9.34 20.58
N VAL A 33 7.99 -10.13 19.84
CA VAL A 33 8.05 -10.15 18.36
C VAL A 33 7.77 -8.78 17.77
N TYR A 34 6.80 -8.04 18.32
CA TYR A 34 6.51 -6.68 17.88
C TYR A 34 7.68 -5.72 18.12
N ILE A 35 8.32 -5.78 19.28
CA ILE A 35 9.49 -4.95 19.58
C ILE A 35 10.64 -5.26 18.63
N ASP A 36 10.98 -6.54 18.48
CA ASP A 36 12.06 -6.98 17.59
C ASP A 36 11.78 -6.54 16.13
N LEU A 37 10.52 -6.67 15.66
CA LEU A 37 10.09 -6.22 14.33
C LEU A 37 10.27 -4.70 14.14
N ASN A 38 9.92 -3.91 15.15
CA ASN A 38 10.11 -2.45 15.12
C ASN A 38 11.58 -2.04 15.08
N GLU A 39 12.44 -2.69 15.87
CA GLU A 39 13.87 -2.41 15.88
C GLU A 39 14.54 -2.68 14.54
N ILE A 40 14.12 -3.76 13.85
CA ILE A 40 14.66 -4.14 12.54
C ILE A 40 14.17 -3.20 11.46
N SER A 41 12.86 -2.95 11.40
CA SER A 41 12.22 -2.28 10.26
C SER A 41 12.05 -0.78 10.43
N THR A 42 11.99 -0.25 11.68
CA THR A 42 11.72 1.16 11.97
C THR A 42 10.58 1.74 11.11
N PRO A 43 9.39 1.08 11.08
CA PRO A 43 8.33 1.42 10.16
C PRO A 43 7.62 2.70 10.59
N PRO A 44 7.14 3.52 9.64
CA PRO A 44 6.40 4.75 9.98
C PRO A 44 5.00 4.48 10.55
N PHE A 45 4.45 3.29 10.34
CA PHE A 45 3.08 2.94 10.75
C PHE A 45 3.05 1.58 11.47
N ALA A 46 3.86 1.46 12.53
CA ALA A 46 3.83 0.29 13.39
C ALA A 46 2.51 0.20 14.16
N THR A 47 1.97 -1.01 14.25
CA THR A 47 0.72 -1.25 14.96
C THR A 47 0.78 -2.56 15.75
N PHE A 48 0.32 -2.50 17.01
CA PHE A 48 0.08 -3.65 17.86
C PHE A 48 -1.36 -3.63 18.33
N ILE A 49 -2.14 -4.63 17.96
CA ILE A 49 -3.53 -4.76 18.38
C ILE A 49 -3.71 -6.11 19.08
N ARG A 50 -4.43 -6.12 20.18
CA ARG A 50 -4.95 -7.32 20.83
C ARG A 50 -6.45 -7.25 20.94
N VAL A 51 -7.12 -8.29 20.49
CA VAL A 51 -8.57 -8.49 20.70
C VAL A 51 -8.74 -9.91 21.24
N ASP A 52 -9.10 -10.02 22.50
CA ASP A 52 -9.14 -11.28 23.23
C ASP A 52 -7.80 -12.03 23.14
N GLU A 53 -7.79 -13.19 22.51
CA GLU A 53 -6.60 -14.02 22.33
C GLU A 53 -5.93 -13.83 20.95
N HIS A 54 -6.43 -12.91 20.12
CA HIS A 54 -5.89 -12.61 18.81
C HIS A 54 -4.98 -11.39 18.84
N TYR A 55 -3.85 -11.50 18.17
CA TYR A 55 -2.84 -10.45 18.09
C TYR A 55 -2.59 -10.08 16.63
N LEU A 56 -2.53 -8.79 16.33
CA LEU A 56 -2.08 -8.27 15.05
C LEU A 56 -0.85 -7.40 15.29
N LEU A 57 0.24 -7.75 14.60
CA LEU A 57 1.51 -7.04 14.64
C LEU A 57 1.81 -6.56 13.23
N SER A 58 2.00 -5.26 13.06
CA SER A 58 2.26 -4.68 11.74
C SER A 58 3.44 -3.73 11.77
N ALA A 59 4.27 -3.80 10.73
CA ALA A 59 5.37 -2.91 10.44
C ALA A 59 5.16 -2.26 9.07
N SER A 60 3.99 -1.63 8.86
CA SER A 60 3.62 -1.06 7.56
C SER A 60 4.49 0.14 7.19
N PRO A 61 5.06 0.18 5.97
CA PRO A 61 5.73 1.35 5.44
C PRO A 61 4.76 2.35 4.80
N GLU A 62 3.54 1.92 4.45
CA GLU A 62 2.63 2.66 3.59
C GLU A 62 1.47 3.29 4.35
N ARG A 63 1.16 4.54 4.00
CA ARG A 63 -0.02 5.25 4.48
C ARG A 63 -1.21 4.96 3.59
N TYR A 64 -2.14 4.13 4.05
CA TYR A 64 -3.40 3.93 3.36
C TYR A 64 -4.22 5.22 3.35
N LEU A 65 -4.71 5.68 4.50
CA LEU A 65 -5.50 6.89 4.63
C LEU A 65 -5.10 7.71 5.86
N LYS A 66 -5.16 9.04 5.72
CA LYS A 66 -5.07 10.00 6.82
C LYS A 66 -6.16 11.03 6.68
N LYS A 67 -6.95 11.23 7.72
CA LYS A 67 -7.93 12.33 7.82
C LYS A 67 -7.36 13.46 8.67
N LYS A 68 -7.40 14.70 8.14
CA LYS A 68 -7.06 15.92 8.87
C LYS A 68 -8.14 16.98 8.57
N GLY A 69 -9.02 17.25 9.54
CA GLY A 69 -10.21 18.05 9.26
C GLY A 69 -11.09 17.34 8.22
N ASN A 70 -11.43 18.00 7.15
CA ASN A 70 -12.15 17.45 6.00
C ASN A 70 -11.24 16.94 4.88
N LYS A 71 -9.92 17.03 5.04
CA LYS A 71 -8.94 16.53 4.05
C LYS A 71 -8.63 15.06 4.31
N ILE A 72 -8.72 14.25 3.26
CA ILE A 72 -8.24 12.86 3.20
C ILE A 72 -6.95 12.84 2.40
N ILE A 73 -5.98 12.06 2.85
CA ILE A 73 -4.67 11.89 2.19
C ILE A 73 -4.39 10.41 2.10
N SER A 74 -3.97 9.94 0.93
CA SER A 74 -3.42 8.61 0.67
C SER A 74 -2.02 8.74 0.06
N GLN A 75 -1.11 7.85 0.44
CA GLN A 75 0.28 7.90 -0.02
C GLN A 75 0.74 6.51 -0.51
N PRO A 76 0.26 6.09 -1.69
CA PRO A 76 0.65 4.81 -2.26
C PRO A 76 2.16 4.76 -2.56
N ILE A 77 2.74 3.58 -2.33
CA ILE A 77 4.13 3.26 -2.62
C ILE A 77 4.18 2.25 -3.74
N LYS A 78 4.90 2.57 -4.80
CA LYS A 78 5.35 1.64 -5.83
C LYS A 78 6.72 2.07 -6.29
N GLY A 79 7.64 1.12 -6.38
CA GLY A 79 9.04 1.37 -6.66
C GLY A 79 9.89 1.44 -5.39
N THR A 80 10.80 0.47 -5.27
CA THR A 80 11.70 0.35 -4.12
C THR A 80 13.10 -0.03 -4.59
N ALA A 81 14.10 0.64 -4.06
CA ALA A 81 15.51 0.32 -4.30
C ALA A 81 16.27 0.22 -2.97
N LYS A 82 17.13 -0.79 -2.84
CA LYS A 82 17.92 -0.99 -1.64
C LYS A 82 18.97 0.12 -1.52
N ARG A 83 19.13 0.67 -0.34
CA ARG A 83 20.17 1.66 -0.03
C ARG A 83 21.55 1.03 0.12
N THR A 84 22.57 1.85 -0.07
CA THR A 84 23.97 1.49 0.15
C THR A 84 24.60 2.46 1.17
N PHE A 85 25.74 2.07 1.72
CA PHE A 85 26.50 2.89 2.68
C PHE A 85 27.38 3.95 2.01
N ASN A 86 27.58 3.89 0.70
CA ASN A 86 28.31 4.89 -0.06
C ASN A 86 27.34 5.99 -0.50
N ASP A 87 27.53 7.20 -0.02
CA ASP A 87 26.60 8.31 -0.29
C ASP A 87 26.46 8.65 -1.78
N VAL A 88 27.53 8.52 -2.58
CA VAL A 88 27.48 8.79 -4.02
C VAL A 88 26.65 7.73 -4.74
N ASP A 89 26.91 6.46 -4.41
CA ASP A 89 26.15 5.34 -5.00
C ASP A 89 24.69 5.38 -4.55
N ASP A 90 24.42 5.74 -3.28
CA ASP A 90 23.06 5.86 -2.73
C ASP A 90 22.25 6.95 -3.45
N GLN A 91 22.88 8.09 -3.76
CA GLN A 91 22.26 9.14 -4.57
C GLN A 91 21.98 8.69 -6.01
N HIS A 92 22.92 7.94 -6.62
CA HIS A 92 22.72 7.35 -7.95
C HIS A 92 21.53 6.37 -7.96
N ILE A 93 21.43 5.51 -6.94
CA ILE A 93 20.32 4.57 -6.79
C ILE A 93 18.97 5.34 -6.69
N ALA A 94 18.91 6.38 -5.86
CA ALA A 94 17.73 7.21 -5.74
C ALA A 94 17.37 7.91 -7.06
N TYR A 95 18.36 8.42 -7.79
CA TYR A 95 18.19 9.04 -9.10
C TYR A 95 17.67 8.04 -10.14
N HIS A 96 18.25 6.84 -10.20
CA HIS A 96 17.80 5.79 -11.10
C HIS A 96 16.36 5.38 -10.82
N LEU A 97 16.01 5.16 -9.54
CA LEU A 97 14.63 4.85 -9.15
C LEU A 97 13.67 5.98 -9.59
N ALA A 98 14.03 7.24 -9.38
CA ALA A 98 13.20 8.38 -9.75
C ALA A 98 12.92 8.48 -11.27
N ASN A 99 13.81 7.92 -12.09
CA ASN A 99 13.74 7.97 -13.56
C ASN A 99 13.39 6.61 -14.19
N ASP A 100 13.18 5.55 -13.40
CA ASP A 100 12.80 4.25 -13.92
C ASP A 100 11.38 4.30 -14.50
N GLN A 101 11.26 4.03 -15.80
CA GLN A 101 9.98 4.13 -16.50
C GLN A 101 8.96 3.09 -16.04
N LYS A 102 9.42 1.87 -15.70
CA LYS A 102 8.54 0.81 -15.22
C LYS A 102 7.95 1.18 -13.86
N GLU A 103 8.82 1.51 -12.89
CA GLU A 103 8.40 1.86 -11.53
C GLU A 103 7.48 3.10 -11.51
N ARG A 104 7.80 4.09 -12.36
CA ARG A 104 6.94 5.27 -12.53
C ARG A 104 5.59 4.92 -13.13
N SER A 105 5.54 4.06 -14.14
CA SER A 105 4.29 3.65 -14.79
C SER A 105 3.39 2.90 -13.81
N GLU A 106 3.94 1.98 -13.03
CA GLU A 106 3.23 1.26 -11.98
C GLU A 106 2.72 2.22 -10.88
N ASN A 107 3.55 3.16 -10.43
CA ASN A 107 3.15 4.15 -9.44
C ASN A 107 2.00 5.04 -9.96
N ILE A 108 2.08 5.54 -11.19
CA ILE A 108 1.04 6.37 -11.82
C ILE A 108 -0.28 5.59 -11.94
N MET A 109 -0.22 4.30 -12.29
CA MET A 109 -1.40 3.44 -12.37
C MET A 109 -2.11 3.32 -11.01
N ILE A 110 -1.35 3.12 -9.93
CA ILE A 110 -1.90 3.08 -8.58
C ILE A 110 -2.42 4.45 -8.13
N VAL A 111 -1.77 5.53 -8.51
CA VAL A 111 -2.27 6.90 -8.27
C VAL A 111 -3.64 7.10 -8.90
N ASP A 112 -3.86 6.66 -10.13
CA ASP A 112 -5.18 6.77 -10.80
C ASP A 112 -6.24 5.92 -10.09
N LEU A 113 -5.88 4.76 -9.61
CA LEU A 113 -6.75 3.91 -8.81
C LEU A 113 -7.14 4.58 -7.48
N VAL A 114 -6.17 5.16 -6.76
CA VAL A 114 -6.40 5.90 -5.52
C VAL A 114 -7.26 7.15 -5.76
N ARG A 115 -7.03 7.87 -6.86
CA ARG A 115 -7.88 9.02 -7.26
C ARG A 115 -9.33 8.57 -7.46
N ASN A 116 -9.54 7.45 -8.14
CA ASN A 116 -10.88 6.87 -8.31
C ASN A 116 -11.50 6.52 -6.95
N ASP A 117 -10.78 5.85 -6.06
CA ASP A 117 -11.29 5.47 -4.75
C ASP A 117 -11.67 6.70 -3.90
N LEU A 118 -10.81 7.70 -3.82
CA LEU A 118 -11.09 8.92 -3.08
C LEU A 118 -12.25 9.72 -3.70
N SER A 119 -12.45 9.66 -5.02
CA SER A 119 -13.51 10.39 -5.71
C SER A 119 -14.91 9.98 -5.28
N LYS A 120 -15.09 8.75 -4.78
CA LYS A 120 -16.39 8.20 -4.34
C LYS A 120 -16.98 8.95 -3.14
N THR A 121 -16.13 9.57 -2.33
CA THR A 121 -16.54 10.32 -1.12
C THR A 121 -16.10 11.78 -1.15
N ALA A 122 -15.39 12.19 -2.19
CA ALA A 122 -14.84 13.54 -2.31
C ALA A 122 -15.89 14.58 -2.75
N GLU A 123 -15.74 15.79 -2.27
CA GLU A 123 -16.38 16.95 -2.89
C GLU A 123 -15.95 17.06 -4.36
N LYS A 124 -16.89 17.43 -5.23
CA LYS A 124 -16.63 17.50 -6.68
C LYS A 124 -15.43 18.38 -7.00
N GLY A 125 -14.47 17.83 -7.74
CA GLY A 125 -13.27 18.54 -8.20
C GLY A 125 -12.19 18.72 -7.12
N SER A 126 -12.34 18.11 -5.92
CA SER A 126 -11.39 18.25 -4.82
C SER A 126 -10.25 17.23 -4.82
N VAL A 127 -10.33 16.19 -5.64
CA VAL A 127 -9.26 15.17 -5.73
C VAL A 127 -8.06 15.77 -6.46
N GLN A 128 -6.90 15.73 -5.80
CA GLN A 128 -5.65 16.31 -6.30
C GLN A 128 -4.47 15.35 -6.08
N VAL A 129 -3.53 15.35 -7.02
CA VAL A 129 -2.22 14.71 -6.85
C VAL A 129 -1.27 15.80 -6.38
N GLU A 130 -0.86 15.77 -5.12
CA GLU A 130 0.03 16.77 -4.52
C GLU A 130 1.50 16.50 -4.84
N GLU A 131 1.86 15.20 -4.88
CA GLU A 131 3.18 14.72 -5.28
C GLU A 131 3.03 13.47 -6.14
N LEU A 132 3.84 13.37 -7.20
CA LEU A 132 3.83 12.24 -8.12
C LEU A 132 5.23 11.64 -8.25
N CYS A 133 5.36 10.33 -7.97
CA CYS A 133 6.59 9.56 -8.14
C CYS A 133 7.81 10.17 -7.43
N ARG A 134 7.64 10.71 -6.23
CA ARG A 134 8.74 11.28 -5.46
C ARG A 134 9.49 10.20 -4.68
N VAL A 135 10.81 10.19 -4.76
CA VAL A 135 11.65 9.23 -4.03
C VAL A 135 12.00 9.76 -2.64
N TYR A 136 11.77 8.94 -1.64
CA TYR A 136 12.06 9.21 -0.23
C TYR A 136 13.05 8.18 0.33
N PRO A 137 14.09 8.62 1.06
CA PRO A 137 15.01 7.73 1.74
C PRO A 137 14.40 7.23 3.06
N PHE A 138 14.31 5.90 3.21
CA PHE A 138 14.07 5.22 4.48
C PHE A 138 15.38 4.63 5.00
N LYS A 139 15.35 3.98 6.15
CA LYS A 139 16.57 3.43 6.78
C LYS A 139 17.30 2.44 5.87
N GLN A 140 16.58 1.57 5.19
CA GLN A 140 17.15 0.46 4.41
C GLN A 140 16.90 0.58 2.90
N VAL A 141 15.92 1.40 2.48
CA VAL A 141 15.46 1.48 1.10
C VAL A 141 15.14 2.93 0.71
N HIS A 142 15.23 3.21 -0.58
CA HIS A 142 14.53 4.31 -1.23
C HIS A 142 13.17 3.83 -1.69
N GLN A 143 12.12 4.62 -1.47
CA GLN A 143 10.77 4.29 -1.93
C GLN A 143 10.18 5.43 -2.76
N MET A 144 9.54 5.08 -3.86
CA MET A 144 8.81 6.02 -4.70
C MET A 144 7.38 6.14 -4.18
N ILE A 145 7.02 7.33 -3.72
CA ILE A 145 5.75 7.64 -3.08
C ILE A 145 5.05 8.73 -3.86
N SER A 146 3.76 8.56 -4.08
CA SER A 146 2.88 9.62 -4.55
C SER A 146 1.92 10.05 -3.46
N THR A 147 1.49 11.30 -3.47
CA THR A 147 0.53 11.84 -2.50
C THR A 147 -0.72 12.29 -3.22
N VAL A 148 -1.84 11.64 -2.90
CA VAL A 148 -3.16 11.99 -3.41
C VAL A 148 -4.02 12.49 -2.27
N SER A 149 -4.73 13.58 -2.48
CA SER A 149 -5.65 14.12 -1.48
C SER A 149 -7.01 14.43 -2.06
N SER A 150 -8.01 14.49 -1.17
CA SER A 150 -9.35 14.95 -1.47
C SER A 150 -9.95 15.71 -0.29
N ARG A 151 -11.05 16.42 -0.51
CA ARG A 151 -11.89 16.96 0.55
C ARG A 151 -13.20 16.20 0.60
N ILE A 152 -13.66 15.93 1.80
CA ILE A 152 -14.98 15.32 2.06
C ILE A 152 -15.90 16.36 2.69
N ALA A 153 -17.21 16.21 2.48
CA ALA A 153 -18.19 17.03 3.18
C ALA A 153 -18.11 16.83 4.70
N SER A 154 -18.50 17.85 5.46
CA SER A 154 -18.37 17.84 6.93
C SER A 154 -19.20 16.77 7.62
N ASP A 155 -20.27 16.33 6.97
CA ASP A 155 -21.18 15.26 7.41
C ASP A 155 -20.77 13.84 6.95
N THR A 156 -19.74 13.72 6.12
CA THR A 156 -19.24 12.41 5.68
C THR A 156 -18.55 11.68 6.82
N HIS A 157 -19.08 10.50 7.17
CA HIS A 157 -18.50 9.69 8.23
C HIS A 157 -17.16 9.06 7.79
N PRO A 158 -16.10 9.07 8.62
CA PRO A 158 -14.79 8.52 8.24
C PRO A 158 -14.84 7.04 7.82
N VAL A 159 -15.73 6.25 8.41
CA VAL A 159 -15.92 4.83 8.05
C VAL A 159 -16.41 4.68 6.61
N ASP A 160 -17.20 5.62 6.09
CA ASP A 160 -17.66 5.57 4.70
C ASP A 160 -16.52 5.81 3.73
N VAL A 161 -15.54 6.63 4.11
CA VAL A 161 -14.31 6.81 3.31
C VAL A 161 -13.54 5.48 3.23
N ILE A 162 -13.39 4.78 4.35
CA ILE A 162 -12.73 3.46 4.37
C ILE A 162 -13.54 2.47 3.54
N ARG A 163 -14.85 2.35 3.77
CA ARG A 163 -15.75 1.41 3.06
C ARG A 163 -15.69 1.59 1.54
N ASN A 164 -15.63 2.83 1.06
CA ASN A 164 -15.65 3.12 -0.37
C ASN A 164 -14.28 3.00 -1.04
N SER A 165 -13.19 3.04 -0.28
CA SER A 165 -11.82 2.95 -0.82
C SER A 165 -11.17 1.58 -0.60
N PHE A 166 -11.68 0.78 0.35
CA PHE A 166 -11.15 -0.55 0.68
C PHE A 166 -11.56 -1.61 -0.36
N PRO A 167 -10.71 -2.62 -0.59
CA PRO A 167 -9.31 -2.75 -0.14
C PRO A 167 -8.39 -1.74 -0.84
N MET A 168 -7.20 -1.46 -0.25
CA MET A 168 -6.31 -0.46 -0.82
C MET A 168 -5.74 -0.90 -2.18
N GLY A 169 -5.64 0.06 -3.10
CA GLY A 169 -5.27 -0.19 -4.49
C GLY A 169 -3.90 -0.83 -4.66
N SER A 170 -2.90 -0.38 -3.89
CA SER A 170 -1.55 -0.92 -3.91
C SER A 170 -1.45 -2.40 -3.47
N MET A 171 -2.48 -2.91 -2.80
CA MET A 171 -2.57 -4.30 -2.37
C MET A 171 -3.49 -5.17 -3.24
N THR A 172 -4.11 -4.61 -4.27
CA THR A 172 -5.01 -5.32 -5.18
C THR A 172 -4.46 -5.38 -6.60
N GLY A 173 -4.68 -4.38 -7.38
CA GLY A 173 -4.23 -4.30 -8.77
C GLY A 173 -5.14 -3.43 -9.62
N ALA A 174 -4.87 -3.40 -10.91
CA ALA A 174 -5.58 -2.59 -11.87
C ALA A 174 -6.02 -3.42 -13.10
N PRO A 175 -7.30 -3.38 -13.52
CA PRO A 175 -8.45 -2.74 -12.88
C PRO A 175 -8.83 -3.40 -11.54
N LYS A 176 -9.20 -2.62 -10.53
CA LYS A 176 -9.35 -3.10 -9.14
C LYS A 176 -10.35 -4.25 -8.99
N ILE A 177 -11.52 -4.14 -9.58
CA ILE A 177 -12.57 -5.17 -9.45
C ILE A 177 -12.14 -6.49 -10.11
N ALA A 178 -11.54 -6.43 -11.31
CA ALA A 178 -11.02 -7.61 -11.98
C ALA A 178 -9.90 -8.26 -11.14
N ALA A 179 -8.97 -7.46 -10.63
CA ALA A 179 -7.89 -7.93 -9.77
C ALA A 179 -8.42 -8.62 -8.50
N MET A 180 -9.41 -8.04 -7.83
CA MET A 180 -10.03 -8.62 -6.64
C MET A 180 -10.67 -10.00 -6.92
N ASN A 181 -11.40 -10.13 -8.04
CA ASN A 181 -12.02 -11.38 -8.40
C ASN A 181 -10.99 -12.48 -8.69
N ILE A 182 -9.91 -12.15 -9.41
CA ILE A 182 -8.85 -13.10 -9.75
C ILE A 182 -8.03 -13.48 -8.51
N ILE A 183 -7.75 -12.52 -7.62
CA ILE A 183 -7.08 -12.75 -6.33
C ILE A 183 -7.92 -13.71 -5.47
N GLU A 184 -9.23 -13.46 -5.36
CA GLU A 184 -10.16 -14.30 -4.59
C GLU A 184 -10.22 -15.73 -5.09
N GLU A 185 -10.07 -15.93 -6.41
CA GLU A 185 -10.06 -17.26 -7.03
C GLU A 185 -8.74 -18.00 -6.84
N LEU A 186 -7.61 -17.27 -6.84
CA LEU A 186 -6.28 -17.87 -6.95
C LEU A 186 -5.47 -17.90 -5.65
N GLU A 187 -5.79 -17.06 -4.65
CA GLU A 187 -5.15 -17.12 -3.34
C GLU A 187 -5.72 -18.26 -2.50
N GLU A 188 -4.85 -19.01 -1.84
CA GLU A 188 -5.25 -20.18 -1.03
C GLU A 188 -5.91 -19.80 0.29
N SER A 189 -5.64 -18.60 0.81
CA SER A 189 -6.15 -18.11 2.09
C SER A 189 -6.77 -16.72 1.97
N LYS A 190 -7.70 -16.41 2.88
CA LYS A 190 -8.30 -15.08 2.98
C LYS A 190 -7.33 -14.11 3.63
N ARG A 191 -7.17 -12.93 3.06
CA ARG A 191 -6.28 -11.89 3.60
C ARG A 191 -6.73 -11.33 4.95
N GLY A 192 -8.04 -11.28 5.20
CA GLY A 192 -8.63 -10.80 6.45
C GLY A 192 -8.10 -9.41 6.84
N LEU A 193 -7.56 -9.31 8.07
CA LEU A 193 -7.02 -8.03 8.59
C LEU A 193 -5.74 -7.56 7.89
N TYR A 194 -5.12 -8.39 7.05
CA TYR A 194 -3.92 -7.99 6.32
C TYR A 194 -4.23 -6.93 5.25
N SER A 195 -5.20 -7.20 4.38
CA SER A 195 -5.55 -6.26 3.30
C SER A 195 -6.92 -6.50 2.67
N GLY A 196 -7.80 -7.24 3.32
CA GLY A 196 -9.20 -7.38 2.91
C GLY A 196 -9.64 -8.64 2.34
#